data_9879c6a00c9f6753ec2d51325b82741f
#
_entry.id   9879c6a00c9f6753ec2d51325b82741f
#
_cell.length_a   1.000
_cell.length_b   1.000
_cell.length_c   1.000
_cell.angle_alpha   90.00
_cell.angle_beta   90.00
_cell.angle_gamma   90.00
#
_symmetry.space_group_name_H-M   'P 1'
#
loop_
_entity.id
_entity.type
_entity.pdbx_description
1 polymer ?
#
loop_
_entity_poly.entity_id
_entity_poly.type
_entity_poly.pdbx_seq_one_letter_code
_entity_poly.pdbx_strand_id
1 'polypeptide(L)'
;MALDAAQPGFATRAEALRLRSWKLGAGQPMQVIDQFAEAGFTHIVDDRADVHIGSRDGRFYLGYFPNGRPGGVDEDWVTGEGWVIAVTGTAIVPGYRMSFGTETPAEIIAGVVAQILATSQPL
;
A
#
# COMPACT_ATOMS: atom_id res chain seq x y z
N MET A 1 -18.61 -10.42 -33.97
CA MET A 1 -18.52 -9.78 -33.71
C MET A 1 -18.41 -9.11 -33.59
N ALA A 2 -18.52 -9.41 -33.72
CA ALA A 2 -18.32 -8.75 -33.44
C ALA A 2 -18.30 -8.38 -33.01
N LEU A 3 -18.08 -8.52 -32.69
CA LEU A 3 -17.99 -8.01 -32.16
C LEU A 3 -17.56 -7.76 -32.08
N ASP A 4 -17.30 -8.00 -32.28
CA ASP A 4 -16.92 -7.61 -32.16
C ASP A 4 -16.26 -7.21 -31.92
N ALA A 5 -16.53 -7.76 -32.19
CA ALA A 5 -15.17 -7.70 -32.11
C ALA A 5 -14.56 -6.38 -32.13
N ALA A 6 -14.36 -5.99 -33.09
CA ALA A 6 -13.74 -4.77 -33.20
C ALA A 6 -14.12 -3.89 -32.12
N GLN A 7 -15.19 -4.06 -31.58
CA GLN A 7 -15.46 -3.31 -30.45
C GLN A 7 -15.62 -4.22 -29.32
N PRO A 8 -14.96 -3.97 -28.24
CA PRO A 8 -15.01 -4.84 -27.13
C PRO A 8 -16.40 -4.80 -26.57
N GLY A 9 -17.07 -5.89 -26.71
CA GLY A 9 -18.33 -6.04 -26.11
C GLY A 9 -18.18 -6.45 -24.67
N PHE A 10 -19.28 -6.56 -24.03
CA PHE A 10 -19.32 -6.98 -22.66
C PHE A 10 -18.75 -8.39 -22.50
N ALA A 11 -19.05 -9.29 -23.45
CA ALA A 11 -18.52 -10.64 -23.39
C ALA A 11 -17.00 -10.64 -23.51
N THR A 12 -16.44 -9.78 -24.35
CA THR A 12 -15.01 -9.67 -24.51
C THR A 12 -14.35 -9.22 -23.22
N ARG A 13 -14.96 -8.29 -22.53
CA ARG A 13 -14.43 -7.80 -21.27
C ARG A 13 -14.47 -8.89 -20.21
N ALA A 14 -15.53 -9.66 -20.13
CA ALA A 14 -15.62 -10.76 -19.19
C ALA A 14 -14.58 -11.83 -19.50
N GLU A 15 -14.37 -12.11 -20.79
CA GLU A 15 -13.37 -13.07 -21.19
C GLU A 15 -11.96 -12.61 -20.82
N ALA A 16 -11.66 -11.34 -21.03
CA ALA A 16 -10.38 -10.78 -20.65
C ALA A 16 -10.13 -10.91 -19.16
N LEU A 17 -11.15 -10.73 -18.34
CA LEU A 17 -11.00 -10.88 -16.90
C LEU A 17 -10.73 -12.33 -16.52
N ARG A 18 -11.36 -13.28 -17.19
CA ARG A 18 -11.11 -14.68 -16.89
C ARG A 18 -9.73 -15.16 -17.28
N LEU A 19 -9.16 -14.56 -18.33
CA LEU A 19 -7.87 -15.03 -18.87
C LEU A 19 -6.70 -14.23 -18.33
N ARG A 20 -6.91 -13.35 -17.38
CA ARG A 20 -5.84 -12.55 -16.84
C ARG A 20 -4.89 -13.36 -15.99
N SER A 21 -3.63 -12.96 -16.01
CA SER A 21 -2.67 -13.40 -15.03
C SER A 21 -2.74 -12.45 -13.85
N TRP A 22 -2.87 -13.02 -12.66
CA TRP A 22 -2.95 -12.22 -11.44
C TRP A 22 -1.62 -12.19 -10.69
N LYS A 23 -0.57 -12.80 -11.25
CA LYS A 23 0.74 -12.86 -10.61
C LYS A 23 1.59 -11.70 -11.08
N LEU A 24 1.68 -10.67 -10.24
CA LEU A 24 2.44 -9.47 -10.55
C LEU A 24 3.78 -9.42 -9.83
N GLY A 25 3.98 -10.26 -8.82
CA GLY A 25 5.16 -10.19 -7.98
C GLY A 25 5.13 -8.98 -7.06
N ALA A 26 6.13 -8.87 -6.20
CA ALA A 26 6.14 -7.82 -5.17
C ALA A 26 6.35 -6.42 -5.73
N GLY A 27 6.96 -6.29 -6.90
CA GLY A 27 7.15 -4.99 -7.54
C GLY A 27 8.26 -4.17 -6.92
N GLN A 28 8.25 -2.88 -7.20
CA GLN A 28 9.27 -1.94 -6.75
C GLN A 28 8.75 -1.09 -5.61
N PRO A 29 9.26 -1.27 -4.38
CA PRO A 29 8.73 -0.53 -3.23
C PRO A 29 8.88 0.98 -3.34
N MET A 30 9.83 1.46 -4.12
CA MET A 30 10.00 2.90 -4.29
C MET A 30 8.81 3.57 -4.96
N GLN A 31 7.98 2.84 -5.68
CA GLN A 31 6.73 3.39 -6.22
C GLN A 31 5.82 3.91 -5.11
N VAL A 32 5.91 3.31 -3.93
CA VAL A 32 5.13 3.73 -2.77
C VAL A 32 5.89 4.80 -2.00
N ILE A 33 7.15 4.52 -1.68
CA ILE A 33 7.95 5.34 -0.77
C ILE A 33 8.20 6.72 -1.36
N ASP A 34 8.43 6.81 -2.66
CA ASP A 34 8.71 8.09 -3.31
C ASP A 34 7.54 9.06 -3.28
N GLN A 35 6.33 8.58 -3.06
CA GLN A 35 5.18 9.47 -2.95
C GLN A 35 5.23 10.33 -1.70
N PHE A 36 6.08 9.99 -0.74
CA PHE A 36 6.23 10.72 0.50
C PHE A 36 7.54 11.52 0.53
N ALA A 37 8.07 11.87 -0.64
CA ALA A 37 9.33 12.61 -0.70
C ALA A 37 9.19 14.06 -0.28
N GLU A 38 7.98 14.59 -0.21
CA GLU A 38 7.76 15.98 0.12
C GLU A 38 7.99 16.27 1.60
N ALA A 39 8.22 17.52 1.93
CA ALA A 39 8.35 17.96 3.31
C ALA A 39 7.05 17.67 4.06
N GLY A 40 7.17 17.36 5.31
CA GLY A 40 6.01 16.97 6.11
C GLY A 40 5.97 15.50 6.42
N PHE A 41 6.86 14.71 5.82
CA PHE A 41 6.98 13.30 6.14
C PHE A 41 8.40 12.98 6.58
N THR A 42 8.51 12.13 7.60
CA THR A 42 9.77 11.64 8.12
C THR A 42 9.97 10.21 7.65
N HIS A 43 11.18 9.92 7.17
CA HIS A 43 11.54 8.58 6.70
C HIS A 43 12.61 8.02 7.61
N ILE A 44 12.40 6.84 8.18
CA ILE A 44 13.35 6.17 9.04
C ILE A 44 13.53 4.74 8.53
N VAL A 45 14.78 4.31 8.42
CA VAL A 45 15.08 2.92 8.11
C VAL A 45 15.74 2.35 9.38
N ASP A 46 15.15 1.29 9.93
CA ASP A 46 15.65 0.74 11.18
C ASP A 46 16.72 -0.34 10.94
N ASP A 47 17.17 -0.98 12.03
CA ASP A 47 18.23 -1.97 11.95
C ASP A 47 17.87 -3.21 11.16
N ARG A 48 16.59 -3.46 10.99
CA ARG A 48 16.10 -4.58 10.18
C ARG A 48 15.91 -4.21 8.72
N ALA A 49 16.24 -2.98 8.35
CA ALA A 49 15.99 -2.43 7.02
C ALA A 49 14.50 -2.24 6.73
N ASP A 50 13.66 -2.24 7.75
CA ASP A 50 12.26 -1.87 7.62
C ASP A 50 12.16 -0.35 7.50
N VAL A 51 11.24 0.13 6.68
CA VAL A 51 11.08 1.56 6.40
C VAL A 51 9.84 2.07 7.13
N HIS A 52 9.99 3.19 7.80
CA HIS A 52 8.89 3.80 8.55
C HIS A 52 8.72 5.23 8.08
N ILE A 53 7.53 5.57 7.62
CA ILE A 53 7.21 6.91 7.16
C ILE A 53 6.08 7.45 8.03
N GLY A 54 6.30 8.63 8.58
CA GLY A 54 5.30 9.28 9.42
C GLY A 54 5.07 10.71 8.98
N SER A 55 3.83 11.18 9.12
CA SER A 55 3.52 12.58 8.87
C SER A 55 4.02 13.41 10.03
N ARG A 56 4.21 14.71 9.77
CA ARG A 56 4.73 15.63 10.78
C ARG A 56 3.83 15.70 12.00
N ASP A 57 2.51 15.61 11.81
CA ASP A 57 1.58 15.67 12.91
C ASP A 57 1.43 14.33 13.65
N GLY A 58 2.13 13.29 13.19
CA GLY A 58 2.13 11.99 13.84
C GLY A 58 0.89 11.16 13.61
N ARG A 59 -0.02 11.61 12.75
CA ARG A 59 -1.28 10.91 12.55
C ARG A 59 -1.28 9.89 11.44
N PHE A 60 -0.38 10.03 10.46
CA PHE A 60 -0.25 9.06 9.36
C PHE A 60 1.01 8.26 9.54
N TYR A 61 0.91 6.97 9.32
CA TYR A 61 2.05 6.05 9.37
C TYR A 61 1.98 5.06 8.22
N LEU A 62 3.11 4.83 7.57
CA LEU A 62 3.28 3.73 6.62
C LEU A 62 4.54 2.99 6.98
N GLY A 63 4.42 1.67 7.12
CA GLY A 63 5.56 0.78 7.37
C GLY A 63 5.74 -0.17 6.20
N TYR A 64 6.99 -0.36 5.79
CA TYR A 64 7.36 -1.36 4.80
C TYR A 64 8.28 -2.37 5.45
N PHE A 65 7.86 -3.63 5.44
CA PHE A 65 8.55 -4.72 6.11
C PHE A 65 8.85 -5.80 5.08
N PRO A 66 9.98 -5.72 4.37
CA PRO A 66 10.27 -6.66 3.28
C PRO A 66 10.32 -8.11 3.72
N ASN A 67 10.63 -8.35 4.99
CA ASN A 67 10.70 -9.70 5.54
C ASN A 67 9.60 -10.00 6.55
N GLY A 68 8.53 -9.18 6.53
CA GLY A 68 7.43 -9.32 7.47
C GLY A 68 7.62 -8.46 8.71
N ARG A 69 6.52 -7.92 9.23
CA ARG A 69 6.56 -7.08 10.42
C ARG A 69 6.81 -7.93 11.65
N PRO A 70 7.71 -7.51 12.56
CA PRO A 70 7.94 -8.26 13.80
C PRO A 70 6.66 -8.40 14.61
N GLY A 71 6.48 -9.56 15.24
CA GLY A 71 5.30 -9.83 16.02
C GLY A 71 5.24 -9.07 17.33
N GLY A 72 6.42 -8.68 17.87
CA GLY A 72 6.49 -7.91 19.10
C GLY A 72 7.94 -7.63 19.45
N VAL A 73 8.13 -6.85 20.51
CA VAL A 73 9.47 -6.39 20.88
C VAL A 73 10.36 -7.56 21.27
N ASP A 74 9.81 -8.53 22.02
CA ASP A 74 10.56 -9.65 22.52
C ASP A 74 10.24 -10.95 21.77
N GLU A 75 9.70 -10.85 20.57
CA GLU A 75 9.27 -12.01 19.82
C GLU A 75 10.22 -12.28 18.67
N ASP A 76 10.55 -13.56 18.46
CA ASP A 76 11.41 -13.97 17.36
C ASP A 76 10.64 -14.24 16.08
N TRP A 77 9.32 -14.12 16.12
CA TRP A 77 8.51 -14.40 14.95
C TRP A 77 8.10 -13.12 14.24
N VAL A 78 7.77 -13.27 12.97
CA VAL A 78 7.29 -12.15 12.16
C VAL A 78 5.86 -12.46 11.72
N THR A 79 5.11 -11.40 11.45
CA THR A 79 3.78 -11.54 10.86
C THR A 79 3.93 -11.68 9.36
N GLY A 80 2.83 -11.92 8.66
CA GLY A 80 2.85 -11.91 7.21
C GLY A 80 2.69 -10.51 6.62
N GLU A 81 2.68 -9.48 7.45
CA GLU A 81 2.46 -8.11 6.99
C GLU A 81 3.72 -7.52 6.37
N GLY A 82 3.61 -7.13 5.10
CA GLY A 82 4.72 -6.47 4.40
C GLY A 82 4.53 -4.97 4.32
N TRP A 83 3.29 -4.51 4.39
CA TRP A 83 2.94 -3.11 4.36
C TRP A 83 1.86 -2.83 5.39
N VAL A 84 2.02 -1.77 6.14
CA VAL A 84 1.03 -1.33 7.11
C VAL A 84 0.78 0.16 6.89
N ILE A 85 -0.49 0.53 6.80
CA ILE A 85 -0.89 1.92 6.71
C ILE A 85 -1.83 2.19 7.87
N ALA A 86 -1.55 3.22 8.65
CA ALA A 86 -2.37 3.53 9.81
C ALA A 86 -2.58 5.04 9.91
N VAL A 87 -3.80 5.42 10.22
CA VAL A 87 -4.16 6.82 10.46
C VAL A 87 -4.83 6.91 11.81
N THR A 88 -4.29 7.76 12.67
CA THR A 88 -4.85 7.97 14.00
C THR A 88 -6.09 8.85 13.89
N GLY A 89 -7.16 8.44 14.53
CA GLY A 89 -8.39 9.21 14.53
C GLY A 89 -8.34 10.40 15.46
N THR A 90 -9.37 11.22 15.37
CA THR A 90 -9.59 12.33 16.29
C THR A 90 -10.83 12.02 17.12
N ALA A 91 -11.22 12.96 17.97
CA ALA A 91 -12.45 12.81 18.74
C ALA A 91 -13.70 12.74 17.85
N ILE A 92 -13.59 13.26 16.62
CA ILE A 92 -14.74 13.37 15.72
C ILE A 92 -14.64 12.36 14.57
N VAL A 93 -13.43 12.16 14.04
CA VAL A 93 -13.21 11.32 12.86
C VAL A 93 -12.46 10.05 13.28
N PRO A 94 -13.01 8.87 13.02
CA PRO A 94 -12.30 7.63 13.38
C PRO A 94 -11.05 7.44 12.54
N GLY A 95 -10.06 6.79 13.13
CA GLY A 95 -8.87 6.38 12.41
C GLY A 95 -9.10 5.05 11.69
N TYR A 96 -8.07 4.58 11.02
CA TYR A 96 -8.15 3.30 10.33
C TYR A 96 -6.75 2.69 10.20
N ARG A 97 -6.74 1.40 9.90
CA ARG A 97 -5.50 0.66 9.69
C ARG A 97 -5.74 -0.37 8.59
N MET A 98 -4.76 -0.48 7.70
CA MET A 98 -4.75 -1.50 6.65
C MET A 98 -3.41 -2.20 6.68
N SER A 99 -3.41 -3.49 6.35
CA SER A 99 -2.15 -4.19 6.16
C SER A 99 -2.24 -5.08 4.94
N PHE A 100 -1.08 -5.33 4.34
CA PHE A 100 -0.98 -6.11 3.10
C PHE A 100 0.19 -7.07 3.25
N GLY A 101 0.06 -8.27 2.68
CA GLY A 101 1.11 -9.27 2.78
C GLY A 101 2.39 -8.86 2.06
N THR A 102 3.48 -9.55 2.38
CA THR A 102 4.80 -9.26 1.78
C THR A 102 4.80 -9.45 0.27
N GLU A 103 3.89 -10.29 -0.26
CA GLU A 103 3.82 -10.56 -1.69
C GLU A 103 2.83 -9.67 -2.42
N THR A 104 2.22 -8.72 -1.75
CA THR A 104 1.29 -7.80 -2.40
C THR A 104 2.07 -6.89 -3.34
N PRO A 105 1.65 -6.78 -4.61
CA PRO A 105 2.39 -5.95 -5.56
C PRO A 105 2.45 -4.49 -5.13
N ALA A 106 3.63 -3.91 -5.22
CA ALA A 106 3.84 -2.53 -4.81
C ALA A 106 2.99 -1.55 -5.62
N GLU A 107 2.67 -1.86 -6.87
CA GLU A 107 1.82 -0.98 -7.66
C GLU A 107 0.40 -0.89 -7.10
N ILE A 108 -0.09 -1.94 -6.43
CA ILE A 108 -1.39 -1.88 -5.78
C ILE A 108 -1.30 -0.98 -4.56
N ILE A 109 -0.26 -1.15 -3.76
CA ILE A 109 -0.05 -0.29 -2.59
C ILE A 109 0.12 1.17 -3.04
N ALA A 110 0.85 1.38 -4.13
CA ALA A 110 1.05 2.73 -4.68
C ALA A 110 -0.28 3.38 -5.04
N GLY A 111 -1.22 2.60 -5.60
CA GLY A 111 -2.55 3.11 -5.91
C GLY A 111 -3.34 3.47 -4.66
N VAL A 112 -3.26 2.64 -3.62
CA VAL A 112 -3.92 2.92 -2.34
C VAL A 112 -3.38 4.20 -1.73
N VAL A 113 -2.05 4.34 -1.69
CA VAL A 113 -1.40 5.53 -1.14
C VAL A 113 -1.77 6.77 -1.93
N ALA A 114 -1.75 6.69 -3.27
CA ALA A 114 -2.13 7.81 -4.10
C ALA A 114 -3.56 8.27 -3.80
N GLN A 115 -4.46 7.33 -3.59
CA GLN A 115 -5.84 7.65 -3.26
C GLN A 115 -5.94 8.31 -1.88
N ILE A 116 -5.20 7.82 -0.90
CA ILE A 116 -5.20 8.42 0.43
C ILE A 116 -4.69 9.84 0.36
N LEU A 117 -3.59 10.07 -0.35
CA LEU A 117 -3.02 11.41 -0.48
C LEU A 117 -3.95 12.37 -1.24
N ALA A 118 -4.65 11.83 -2.26
CA ALA A 118 -5.56 12.65 -3.05
C ALA A 118 -6.80 13.07 -2.27
N THR A 119 -7.22 12.24 -1.31
CA THR A 119 -8.42 12.53 -0.52
C THR A 119 -8.11 13.22 0.80
N SER A 120 -6.83 13.28 1.20
CA SER A 120 -6.46 13.99 2.40
C SER A 120 -6.63 15.49 2.17
N GLN A 121 -6.95 16.22 3.22
CA GLN A 121 -7.21 17.63 3.11
C GLN A 121 -6.27 18.43 3.99
N PRO A 122 -5.83 19.60 3.53
CA PRO A 122 -5.01 20.46 4.38
C PRO A 122 -5.81 20.92 5.60
N LEU A 123 -5.11 21.10 6.69
CA LEU A 123 -5.73 21.55 7.93
C LEU A 123 -6.18 23.00 7.85
#